data_6557e2f868a091051ab9caa7cd377bed
#
_entry.id   6557e2f868a091051ab9caa7cd377bed
#
_cell.length_a   1.000
_cell.length_b   1.000
_cell.length_c   1.000
_cell.angle_alpha   90.00
_cell.angle_beta   90.00
_cell.angle_gamma   90.00
#
_symmetry.space_group_name_H-M   'P 1'
#
loop_
_entity.id
_entity.type
_entity.pdbx_description
1 polymer ?
#
loop_
_entity_poly.entity_id
_entity_poly.type
_entity_poly.pdbx_seq_one_letter_code
_entity_poly.pdbx_strand_id
1 'polypeptide(L)'
;MSSSAMSASPLLRADAEGASVATTADLSAPRSLACELSEGGRYFTLEEFVRSTTATAHGIANVPTAEAVKNLERLVSRVLDPLREAWGSPIIVTSGYRCPELNARVGGVKTSYHLRGMAADIRPKNGFLYELYAFVERMFVDNKMPITECYIDHQRGYIHIAYDADDNNTWPFIAK
;
A
#
# COMPACT_ATOMS: atom_id res chain seq x y z
N MET A 1 -18.91 -56.75 -54.68
CA MET A 1 -20.35 -56.44 -54.86
C MET A 1 -20.52 -55.05 -54.23
N SER A 2 -20.57 -54.12 -55.08
CA SER A 2 -21.64 -53.16 -55.33
C SER A 2 -21.75 -52.13 -54.21
N SER A 3 -21.50 -50.96 -54.47
CA SER A 3 -21.96 -49.94 -55.41
C SER A 3 -22.36 -48.71 -54.60
N SER A 4 -21.72 -47.61 -54.90
CA SER A 4 -22.31 -46.42 -55.54
C SER A 4 -23.20 -45.57 -54.53
N ALA A 5 -23.25 -44.29 -54.50
CA ALA A 5 -22.86 -43.19 -55.38
C ALA A 5 -23.11 -41.90 -54.54
N MET A 6 -22.27 -40.93 -54.71
CA MET A 6 -22.50 -39.61 -55.33
C MET A 6 -23.73 -38.79 -54.87
N SER A 7 -23.54 -37.60 -54.36
CA SER A 7 -23.96 -36.34 -55.00
C SER A 7 -23.70 -35.16 -54.09
N ALA A 8 -22.77 -34.33 -54.41
CA ALA A 8 -22.86 -32.99 -55.01
C ALA A 8 -23.51 -31.88 -54.17
N SER A 9 -22.69 -30.87 -53.99
CA SER A 9 -22.96 -29.48 -53.54
C SER A 9 -24.09 -28.76 -54.29
N PRO A 10 -24.59 -27.60 -53.84
CA PRO A 10 -23.80 -26.36 -54.02
C PRO A 10 -23.94 -25.28 -52.93
N LEU A 11 -22.95 -24.43 -52.99
CA LEU A 11 -22.86 -23.04 -52.62
C LEU A 11 -24.16 -22.28 -52.29
N LEU A 12 -24.10 -21.49 -51.18
CA LEU A 12 -24.60 -20.12 -51.20
C LEU A 12 -23.82 -19.27 -50.19
N ARG A 13 -23.23 -18.22 -50.70
CA ARG A 13 -22.66 -17.07 -49.98
C ARG A 13 -23.79 -16.28 -49.32
N ALA A 14 -23.54 -15.76 -48.14
CA ALA A 14 -24.11 -14.49 -47.72
C ALA A 14 -23.17 -13.84 -46.74
N ASP A 15 -22.57 -12.78 -47.18
CA ASP A 15 -21.89 -11.76 -46.40
C ASP A 15 -22.90 -11.10 -45.47
N ALA A 16 -22.56 -10.93 -44.20
CA ALA A 16 -23.19 -9.91 -43.36
C ALA A 16 -22.19 -9.41 -42.36
N GLU A 17 -21.71 -8.24 -42.66
CA GLU A 17 -21.15 -7.29 -41.71
C GLU A 17 -22.08 -7.15 -40.52
N GLY A 18 -21.52 -7.00 -39.32
CA GLY A 18 -22.37 -6.72 -38.20
C GLY A 18 -21.61 -6.41 -36.93
N ALA A 19 -21.13 -5.17 -36.85
CA ALA A 19 -21.10 -4.36 -35.64
C ALA A 19 -20.45 -4.96 -34.40
N SER A 20 -19.20 -4.61 -34.21
CA SER A 20 -18.57 -4.45 -32.89
C SER A 20 -19.45 -3.56 -32.01
N VAL A 21 -20.15 -4.15 -31.07
CA VAL A 21 -20.81 -3.42 -29.97
C VAL A 21 -19.72 -3.14 -28.97
N ALA A 22 -19.21 -1.91 -28.99
CA ALA A 22 -18.45 -1.36 -27.91
C ALA A 22 -19.35 -1.33 -26.67
N THR A 23 -19.12 -2.25 -25.76
CA THR A 23 -19.73 -2.22 -24.43
C THR A 23 -19.21 -0.99 -23.72
N THR A 24 -20.05 0.02 -23.63
CA THR A 24 -19.84 1.19 -22.78
C THR A 24 -19.68 0.69 -21.35
N ALA A 25 -18.45 0.73 -20.85
CA ALA A 25 -18.17 0.48 -19.44
C ALA A 25 -18.97 1.48 -18.61
N ASP A 26 -19.86 0.97 -17.80
CA ASP A 26 -20.62 1.71 -16.80
C ASP A 26 -19.65 2.37 -15.82
N LEU A 27 -19.54 3.70 -15.88
CA LEU A 27 -18.66 4.54 -15.05
C LEU A 27 -19.28 4.93 -13.71
N SER A 28 -20.39 4.28 -13.28
CA SER A 28 -21.18 4.72 -12.11
C SER A 28 -21.05 3.85 -10.86
N ALA A 29 -20.17 2.84 -10.83
CA ALA A 29 -19.86 2.14 -9.59
C ALA A 29 -18.69 2.83 -8.88
N PRO A 30 -18.79 3.16 -7.56
CA PRO A 30 -17.62 3.59 -6.82
C PRO A 30 -16.61 2.45 -6.86
N ARG A 31 -15.48 2.69 -7.52
CA ARG A 31 -14.35 1.75 -7.50
C ARG A 31 -14.06 1.48 -6.04
N SER A 32 -14.30 0.25 -5.62
CA SER A 32 -13.86 -0.26 -4.34
C SER A 32 -12.41 0.16 -4.13
N LEU A 33 -12.11 0.79 -2.98
CA LEU A 33 -10.77 1.19 -2.53
C LEU A 33 -9.83 -0.01 -2.28
N ALA A 34 -10.21 -1.20 -2.70
CA ALA A 34 -9.33 -2.36 -2.84
C ALA A 34 -8.41 -2.20 -4.07
N CYS A 35 -7.77 -1.04 -4.21
CA CYS A 35 -6.61 -0.93 -5.05
C CYS A 35 -5.47 -1.58 -4.24
N GLU A 36 -5.15 -2.82 -4.58
CA GLU A 36 -3.86 -3.41 -4.25
C GLU A 36 -2.81 -2.37 -4.58
N LEU A 37 -1.83 -2.16 -3.69
CA LEU A 37 -0.66 -1.34 -3.97
C LEU A 37 -0.10 -1.88 -5.28
N SER A 38 -0.19 -1.13 -6.35
CA SER A 38 -0.12 -1.67 -7.72
C SER A 38 1.25 -2.19 -8.14
N GLU A 39 2.32 -1.84 -7.39
CA GLU A 39 3.66 -2.37 -7.64
C GLU A 39 4.46 -2.46 -6.32
N GLY A 40 4.40 -3.58 -5.60
CA GLY A 40 5.35 -3.87 -4.55
C GLY A 40 4.82 -4.23 -3.16
N GLY A 41 3.52 -4.18 -2.92
CA GLY A 41 2.95 -4.62 -1.64
C GLY A 41 2.79 -6.14 -1.57
N ARG A 42 3.83 -6.86 -1.11
CA ARG A 42 3.75 -8.31 -0.90
C ARG A 42 2.97 -8.65 0.37
N TYR A 43 3.08 -7.82 1.39
CA TYR A 43 2.58 -8.10 2.74
C TYR A 43 1.57 -7.09 3.26
N PHE A 44 1.42 -5.94 2.58
CA PHE A 44 0.59 -4.83 3.03
C PHE A 44 -0.39 -4.37 1.95
N THR A 45 -1.56 -3.92 2.39
CA THR A 45 -2.60 -3.36 1.52
C THR A 45 -2.76 -1.87 1.77
N LEU A 46 -3.24 -1.11 0.78
CA LEU A 46 -3.51 0.32 0.93
C LEU A 46 -4.51 0.59 2.07
N GLU A 47 -5.49 -0.30 2.25
CA GLU A 47 -6.51 -0.17 3.29
C GLU A 47 -5.90 -0.09 4.70
N GLU A 48 -4.82 -0.85 4.98
CA GLU A 48 -4.14 -0.82 6.27
C GLU A 48 -3.55 0.55 6.57
N PHE A 49 -3.12 1.30 5.55
CA PHE A 49 -2.51 2.63 5.71
C PHE A 49 -3.52 3.76 5.82
N VAL A 50 -4.74 3.60 5.31
CA VAL A 50 -5.77 4.66 5.35
C VAL A 50 -6.79 4.44 6.47
N ARG A 51 -6.85 3.24 7.04
CA ARG A 51 -7.74 2.91 8.14
C ARG A 51 -7.38 3.69 9.40
N SER A 52 -8.40 4.34 10.01
CA SER A 52 -8.24 5.07 11.26
C SER A 52 -9.54 5.04 12.07
N THR A 53 -9.47 4.55 13.29
CA THR A 53 -10.60 4.57 14.23
C THR A 53 -11.02 6.00 14.56
N THR A 54 -10.07 6.92 14.68
CA THR A 54 -10.34 8.35 14.90
C THR A 54 -11.08 8.95 13.71
N ALA A 55 -10.65 8.66 12.47
CA ALA A 55 -11.34 9.14 11.28
C ALA A 55 -12.78 8.63 11.23
N THR A 56 -12.98 7.32 11.46
CA THR A 56 -14.33 6.72 11.51
C THR A 56 -15.22 7.35 12.58
N ALA A 57 -14.70 7.52 13.80
CA ALA A 57 -15.46 8.09 14.92
C ALA A 57 -15.87 9.55 14.70
N HIS A 58 -15.16 10.28 13.85
CA HIS A 58 -15.41 11.70 13.56
C HIS A 58 -15.94 11.97 12.15
N GLY A 59 -16.22 10.92 11.37
CA GLY A 59 -16.73 11.08 10.00
C GLY A 59 -15.72 11.73 9.04
N ILE A 60 -14.40 11.61 9.34
CA ILE A 60 -13.34 12.20 8.52
C ILE A 60 -13.03 11.28 7.34
N ALA A 61 -13.13 11.82 6.12
CA ALA A 61 -12.73 11.11 4.91
C ALA A 61 -11.20 11.10 4.79
N ASN A 62 -10.55 10.02 5.23
CA ASN A 62 -9.09 9.86 5.17
C ASN A 62 -8.66 9.27 3.82
N VAL A 63 -8.93 10.00 2.72
CA VAL A 63 -8.63 9.59 1.35
C VAL A 63 -7.28 10.15 0.92
N PRO A 64 -6.30 9.30 0.55
CA PRO A 64 -5.00 9.76 0.11
C PRO A 64 -5.05 10.37 -1.29
N THR A 65 -4.18 11.34 -1.54
CA THR A 65 -3.91 11.84 -2.90
C THR A 65 -3.16 10.79 -3.72
N ALA A 66 -3.18 10.91 -5.05
CA ALA A 66 -2.41 10.02 -5.92
C ALA A 66 -0.90 10.04 -5.61
N GLU A 67 -0.38 11.21 -5.19
CA GLU A 67 1.01 11.35 -4.76
C GLU A 67 1.27 10.62 -3.45
N ALA A 68 0.39 10.75 -2.47
CA ALA A 68 0.50 10.03 -1.19
C ALA A 68 0.44 8.51 -1.40
N VAL A 69 -0.37 8.01 -2.34
CA VAL A 69 -0.40 6.58 -2.69
C VAL A 69 0.96 6.13 -3.24
N LYS A 70 1.55 6.87 -4.18
CA LYS A 70 2.89 6.57 -4.73
C LYS A 70 3.98 6.58 -3.64
N ASN A 71 3.89 7.48 -2.68
CA ASN A 71 4.83 7.51 -1.57
C ASN A 71 4.63 6.31 -0.62
N LEU A 72 3.39 5.90 -0.36
CA LEU A 72 3.09 4.66 0.37
C LEU A 72 3.65 3.44 -0.35
N GLU A 73 3.50 3.34 -1.66
CA GLU A 73 4.08 2.25 -2.46
C GLU A 73 5.61 2.20 -2.31
N ARG A 74 6.28 3.36 -2.34
CA ARG A 74 7.73 3.45 -2.11
C ARG A 74 8.12 3.03 -0.69
N LEU A 75 7.39 3.53 0.33
CA LEU A 75 7.61 3.13 1.73
C LEU A 75 7.45 1.62 1.90
N VAL A 76 6.42 1.03 1.33
CA VAL A 76 6.16 -0.41 1.41
C VAL A 76 7.27 -1.18 0.70
N SER A 77 7.55 -0.90 -0.55
CA SER A 77 8.51 -1.67 -1.35
C SER A 77 9.96 -1.52 -0.87
N ARG A 78 10.34 -0.35 -0.35
CA ARG A 78 11.73 -0.07 0.06
C ARG A 78 12.01 -0.36 1.51
N VAL A 79 10.99 -0.30 2.37
CA VAL A 79 11.17 -0.39 3.82
C VAL A 79 10.34 -1.52 4.42
N LEU A 80 9.01 -1.49 4.27
CA LEU A 80 8.15 -2.36 5.07
C LEU A 80 8.13 -3.82 4.58
N ASP A 81 8.12 -4.07 3.28
CA ASP A 81 8.18 -5.43 2.73
C ASP A 81 9.53 -6.11 3.04
N PRO A 82 10.70 -5.48 2.79
CA PRO A 82 11.99 -6.03 3.22
C PRO A 82 12.07 -6.26 4.74
N LEU A 83 11.56 -5.33 5.54
CA LEU A 83 11.51 -5.49 7.00
C LEU A 83 10.66 -6.70 7.39
N ARG A 84 9.47 -6.80 6.84
CA ARG A 84 8.51 -7.87 7.13
C ARG A 84 9.05 -9.24 6.71
N GLU A 85 9.71 -9.32 5.56
CA GLU A 85 10.34 -10.54 5.06
C GLU A 85 11.49 -10.98 5.96
N ALA A 86 12.39 -10.05 6.30
CA ALA A 86 13.55 -10.34 7.15
C ALA A 86 13.16 -10.62 8.61
N TRP A 87 12.13 -9.95 9.14
CA TRP A 87 11.59 -10.19 10.49
C TRP A 87 10.93 -11.56 10.62
N GLY A 88 10.37 -12.08 9.53
CA GLY A 88 9.75 -13.42 9.48
C GLY A 88 8.43 -13.57 10.24
N SER A 89 7.86 -12.47 10.77
CA SER A 89 6.62 -12.49 11.55
C SER A 89 5.72 -11.30 11.20
N PRO A 90 4.37 -11.38 11.35
CA PRO A 90 3.47 -10.30 11.01
C PRO A 90 3.79 -8.98 11.72
N ILE A 91 3.81 -7.91 10.93
CA ILE A 91 3.91 -6.51 11.37
C ILE A 91 2.56 -5.85 11.12
N ILE A 92 2.05 -5.13 12.11
CA ILE A 92 0.75 -4.45 12.06
C ILE A 92 0.99 -2.97 11.84
N VAL A 93 0.33 -2.38 10.85
CA VAL A 93 0.25 -0.94 10.66
C VAL A 93 -0.83 -0.39 11.59
N THR A 94 -0.45 0.45 12.53
CA THR A 94 -1.36 1.12 13.48
C THR A 94 -1.81 2.48 12.99
N SER A 95 -1.00 3.15 12.15
CA SER A 95 -1.31 4.40 11.46
C SER A 95 -0.44 4.52 10.22
N GLY A 96 -1.03 4.91 9.11
CA GLY A 96 -0.34 5.21 7.85
C GLY A 96 -0.62 6.64 7.41
N TYR A 97 -1.26 6.81 6.25
CA TYR A 97 -1.65 8.12 5.74
C TYR A 97 -2.64 8.84 6.67
N ARG A 98 -2.46 10.14 6.81
CA ARG A 98 -3.39 11.04 7.52
C ARG A 98 -3.68 12.25 6.65
N CYS A 99 -4.96 12.47 6.33
CA CYS A 99 -5.36 13.74 5.74
C CYS A 99 -5.14 14.90 6.75
N PRO A 100 -5.07 16.16 6.30
CA PRO A 100 -4.78 17.29 7.18
C PRO A 100 -5.72 17.39 8.40
N GLU A 101 -7.01 17.13 8.21
CA GLU A 101 -8.00 17.15 9.29
C GLU A 101 -7.72 16.06 10.33
N LEU A 102 -7.49 14.82 9.88
CA LEU A 102 -7.15 13.72 10.77
C LEU A 102 -5.85 13.99 11.52
N ASN A 103 -4.81 14.48 10.81
CA ASN A 103 -3.54 14.81 11.43
C ASN A 103 -3.68 15.86 12.53
N ALA A 104 -4.46 16.92 12.30
CA ALA A 104 -4.76 17.92 13.33
C ALA A 104 -5.51 17.31 14.51
N ARG A 105 -6.48 16.44 14.25
CA ARG A 105 -7.29 15.78 15.28
C ARG A 105 -6.48 14.91 16.23
N VAL A 106 -5.47 14.20 15.71
CA VAL A 106 -4.58 13.35 16.51
C VAL A 106 -3.38 14.09 17.10
N GLY A 107 -3.30 15.41 16.92
CA GLY A 107 -2.21 16.24 17.45
C GLY A 107 -0.90 16.10 16.69
N GLY A 108 -0.95 15.69 15.40
CA GLY A 108 0.23 15.57 14.57
C GLY A 108 0.79 16.93 14.14
N VAL A 109 2.10 16.99 13.94
CA VAL A 109 2.78 18.20 13.44
C VAL A 109 2.40 18.51 11.99
N LYS A 110 2.43 19.79 11.61
CA LYS A 110 2.05 20.24 10.25
C LYS A 110 2.96 19.72 9.14
N THR A 111 4.18 19.33 9.48
CA THR A 111 5.19 18.78 8.57
C THR A 111 5.29 17.26 8.62
N SER A 112 4.32 16.58 9.23
CA SER A 112 4.33 15.13 9.41
C SER A 112 4.46 14.36 8.09
N TYR A 113 5.32 13.37 8.05
CA TYR A 113 5.48 12.44 6.94
C TYR A 113 4.20 11.65 6.63
N HIS A 114 3.34 11.42 7.61
CA HIS A 114 2.03 10.79 7.42
C HIS A 114 1.11 11.57 6.46
N LEU A 115 1.20 12.91 6.44
CA LEU A 115 0.42 13.77 5.53
C LEU A 115 0.75 13.51 4.05
N ARG A 116 1.97 13.05 3.78
CA ARG A 116 2.50 12.81 2.44
C ARG A 116 2.49 11.32 2.05
N GLY A 117 2.05 10.43 2.94
CA GLY A 117 2.12 8.99 2.74
C GLY A 117 3.54 8.42 2.83
N MET A 118 4.43 9.10 3.51
CA MET A 118 5.85 8.74 3.64
C MET A 118 6.19 8.09 4.99
N ALA A 119 5.21 7.84 5.85
CA ALA A 119 5.41 7.23 7.15
C ALA A 119 4.34 6.22 7.53
N ALA A 120 4.75 5.28 8.37
CA ALA A 120 3.87 4.35 9.06
C ALA A 120 4.28 4.21 10.53
N ASP A 121 3.26 4.09 11.39
CA ASP A 121 3.42 3.65 12.77
C ASP A 121 3.15 2.14 12.79
N ILE A 122 4.12 1.35 13.22
CA ILE A 122 4.09 -0.11 13.14
C ILE A 122 4.34 -0.77 14.49
N ARG A 123 3.87 -2.00 14.63
CA ARG A 123 4.21 -2.86 15.77
C ARG A 123 4.29 -4.34 15.34
N PRO A 124 5.06 -5.18 16.02
CA PRO A 124 5.02 -6.61 15.76
C PRO A 124 3.66 -7.17 16.20
N LYS A 125 3.15 -8.16 15.48
CA LYS A 125 1.97 -8.92 15.90
C LYS A 125 2.29 -9.80 17.10
N ASN A 126 3.46 -10.42 17.04
CA ASN A 126 4.00 -11.30 18.08
C ASN A 126 5.40 -10.79 18.45
N GLY A 127 5.78 -10.88 19.72
CA GLY A 127 7.07 -10.40 20.19
C GLY A 127 7.02 -9.01 20.80
N PHE A 128 8.19 -8.51 21.12
CA PHE A 128 8.35 -7.25 21.83
C PHE A 128 8.68 -6.11 20.89
N LEU A 129 8.12 -4.93 21.17
CA LEU A 129 8.32 -3.73 20.39
C LEU A 129 9.82 -3.36 20.26
N TYR A 130 10.56 -3.52 21.35
CA TYR A 130 12.00 -3.25 21.38
C TYR A 130 12.83 -4.18 20.50
N GLU A 131 12.42 -5.45 20.39
CA GLU A 131 13.11 -6.41 19.54
C GLU A 131 12.97 -6.02 18.06
N LEU A 132 11.75 -5.60 17.66
CA LEU A 132 11.53 -5.11 16.30
C LEU A 132 12.30 -3.82 16.06
N TYR A 133 12.33 -2.88 17.02
CA TYR A 133 13.08 -1.64 16.89
C TYR A 133 14.58 -1.89 16.72
N ALA A 134 15.18 -2.71 17.58
CA ALA A 134 16.59 -3.10 17.48
C ALA A 134 16.89 -3.85 16.16
N PHE A 135 15.91 -4.59 15.64
CA PHE A 135 16.04 -5.23 14.34
C PHE A 135 16.03 -4.21 13.19
N VAL A 136 15.16 -3.19 13.26
CA VAL A 136 15.14 -2.08 12.30
C VAL A 136 16.48 -1.34 12.31
N GLU A 137 17.02 -1.01 13.49
CA GLU A 137 18.33 -0.37 13.65
C GLU A 137 19.44 -1.16 12.97
N ARG A 138 19.48 -2.47 13.17
CA ARG A 138 20.47 -3.34 12.55
C ARG A 138 20.33 -3.39 11.02
N MET A 139 19.11 -3.50 10.50
CA MET A 139 18.89 -3.47 9.05
C MET A 139 19.33 -2.16 8.42
N PHE A 140 19.12 -1.04 9.11
CA PHE A 140 19.58 0.27 8.66
C PHE A 140 21.11 0.35 8.64
N VAL A 141 21.79 -0.03 9.74
CA VAL A 141 23.26 -0.03 9.85
C VAL A 141 23.89 -0.93 8.78
N ASP A 142 23.29 -2.07 8.50
CA ASP A 142 23.73 -3.00 7.46
C ASP A 142 23.43 -2.52 6.02
N ASN A 143 22.93 -1.30 5.83
CA ASN A 143 22.52 -0.74 4.53
C ASN A 143 21.48 -1.59 3.77
N LYS A 144 20.67 -2.37 4.48
CA LYS A 144 19.64 -3.22 3.88
C LYS A 144 18.31 -2.50 3.65
N MET A 145 18.15 -1.34 4.27
CA MET A 145 16.89 -0.61 4.27
C MET A 145 17.11 0.90 4.43
N PRO A 146 16.63 1.74 3.51
CA PRO A 146 16.71 3.19 3.64
C PRO A 146 15.65 3.71 4.62
N ILE A 147 16.04 4.53 5.58
CA ILE A 147 15.14 5.15 6.55
C ILE A 147 15.51 6.62 6.71
N THR A 148 14.52 7.49 6.66
CA THR A 148 14.68 8.94 6.88
C THR A 148 14.47 9.29 8.34
N GLU A 149 13.43 8.73 8.97
CA GLU A 149 13.13 8.94 10.39
C GLU A 149 12.63 7.64 11.01
N CYS A 150 13.12 7.32 12.22
CA CYS A 150 12.58 6.20 12.99
C CYS A 150 12.71 6.49 14.50
N TYR A 151 11.68 6.19 15.26
CA TYR A 151 11.69 6.23 16.71
C TYR A 151 10.62 5.34 17.32
N ILE A 152 10.79 5.01 18.58
CA ILE A 152 9.82 4.24 19.35
C ILE A 152 8.97 5.19 20.22
N ASP A 153 7.63 5.09 20.08
CA ASP A 153 6.70 5.74 21.01
C ASP A 153 6.32 4.73 22.10
N HIS A 154 6.96 4.87 23.26
CA HIS A 154 6.74 3.96 24.39
C HIS A 154 5.34 4.08 25.01
N GLN A 155 4.75 5.27 24.95
CA GLN A 155 3.45 5.52 25.57
C GLN A 155 2.33 4.90 24.73
N ARG A 156 2.46 4.97 23.41
CA ARG A 156 1.47 4.46 22.47
C ARG A 156 1.77 3.06 21.96
N GLY A 157 3.00 2.57 22.19
CA GLY A 157 3.40 1.20 21.85
C GLY A 157 3.56 0.93 20.35
N TYR A 158 4.18 1.85 19.63
CA TYR A 158 4.51 1.67 18.21
C TYR A 158 5.92 2.18 17.88
N ILE A 159 6.41 1.78 16.72
CA ILE A 159 7.61 2.32 16.07
C ILE A 159 7.12 3.20 14.93
N HIS A 160 7.48 4.48 14.96
CA HIS A 160 7.35 5.35 13.81
C HIS A 160 8.49 5.07 12.83
N ILE A 161 8.20 4.93 11.55
CA ILE A 161 9.18 4.74 10.50
C ILE A 161 8.78 5.57 9.27
N ALA A 162 9.72 6.35 8.74
CA ALA A 162 9.49 7.18 7.57
C ALA A 162 10.59 6.96 6.52
N TYR A 163 10.18 7.07 5.25
CA TYR A 163 11.05 7.05 4.09
C TYR A 163 10.68 8.17 3.13
N ASP A 164 11.63 9.07 2.90
CA ASP A 164 11.56 10.12 1.88
C ASP A 164 12.68 9.85 0.86
N ALA A 165 12.31 9.62 -0.40
CA ALA A 165 13.28 9.29 -1.45
C ALA A 165 14.24 10.44 -1.77
N ASP A 166 13.83 11.68 -1.47
CA ASP A 166 14.60 12.90 -1.72
C ASP A 166 15.50 13.27 -0.52
N ASP A 167 15.24 12.68 0.65
CA ASP A 167 16.04 12.87 1.86
C ASP A 167 16.96 11.67 2.07
N ASN A 168 18.18 11.79 1.61
CA ASN A 168 19.19 10.75 1.52
C ASN A 168 19.53 10.11 2.87
N ASN A 169 18.67 9.21 3.37
CA ASN A 169 18.99 8.21 4.37
C ASN A 169 19.69 8.79 5.61
N THR A 170 19.06 9.78 6.25
CA THR A 170 19.67 10.61 7.28
C THR A 170 19.31 10.21 8.71
N TRP A 171 18.64 9.05 8.91
CA TRP A 171 18.22 8.68 10.26
C TRP A 171 19.40 8.67 11.24
N PRO A 172 19.59 9.70 12.05
CA PRO A 172 20.40 9.62 13.24
C PRO A 172 19.56 8.94 14.31
N PHE A 173 20.07 7.93 14.96
CA PHE A 173 19.48 7.25 16.12
C PHE A 173 19.04 8.28 17.19
N ILE A 174 17.87 8.87 17.03
CA ILE A 174 17.31 9.80 18.02
C ILE A 174 16.34 8.99 18.85
N ALA A 175 16.81 8.53 20.02
CA ALA A 175 15.92 8.17 21.10
C ALA A 175 15.21 9.45 21.55
N LYS A 176 13.91 9.57 21.28
CA LYS A 176 13.06 10.59 21.94
C LYS A 176 12.48 10.04 23.23
#